data_f5e19ebcb92b5b9d0313a72d6edd4802
#
_entry.id   f5e19ebcb92b5b9d0313a72d6edd4802
#
_cell.length_a   1.000
_cell.length_b   1.000
_cell.length_c   1.000
_cell.angle_alpha   90.00
_cell.angle_beta   90.00
_cell.angle_gamma   90.00
#
_symmetry.space_group_name_H-M   'P 1'
#
loop_
_entity.id
_entity.type
_entity.pdbx_description
1 polymer ?
#
loop_
_entity_poly.entity_id
_entity_poly.type
_entity_poly.pdbx_seq_one_letter_code
_entity_poly.pdbx_strand_id
1 'polypeptide(L)'
;RRVLFRSMALHFGISLISFAAVLLLTLLIFEVDKKFSATSLQLDGQMRFHIYGIIIYSYLVVYTGALVRHTNASLACPSWPLCAKSRLLPVQFHEWVQMGHRLAAAVIIIWIAVATVHAARYYREQPVIYYGWIISLLLVLAQMVTGALVVFTELNLYISLAHAFFISCLFGVLSYLLLLALRTRRRPATAAGRSVEDTASAPLK
;
A
#
# COMPACT_ATOMS: atom_id res chain seq x y z
N ARG A 1 24.66 -9.39 -18.33
CA ARG A 1 24.19 -8.35 -17.41
C ARG A 1 22.64 -8.13 -17.51
N ARG A 2 22.06 -8.03 -18.71
CA ARG A 2 20.57 -7.83 -18.86
C ARG A 2 19.74 -9.02 -18.37
N VAL A 3 20.21 -10.24 -18.48
CA VAL A 3 19.50 -11.46 -18.02
C VAL A 3 19.49 -11.52 -16.49
N LEU A 4 20.60 -11.21 -15.82
CA LEU A 4 20.68 -11.15 -14.35
C LEU A 4 19.74 -10.09 -13.78
N PHE A 5 19.64 -8.92 -14.43
CA PHE A 5 18.74 -7.84 -14.04
C PHE A 5 17.25 -8.28 -14.04
N ARG A 6 16.80 -8.94 -15.11
CA ARG A 6 15.44 -9.47 -15.21
C ARG A 6 15.17 -10.56 -14.16
N SER A 7 16.15 -11.44 -13.94
CA SER A 7 16.03 -12.54 -12.98
C SER A 7 15.86 -12.04 -11.54
N MET A 8 16.64 -11.05 -11.09
CA MET A 8 16.56 -10.54 -9.71
C MET A 8 15.28 -9.74 -9.43
N ALA A 9 14.83 -8.90 -10.38
CA ALA A 9 13.58 -8.17 -10.22
C ALA A 9 12.37 -9.12 -10.17
N LEU A 10 12.34 -10.15 -11.02
CA LEU A 10 11.34 -11.20 -10.99
C LEU A 10 11.40 -11.99 -9.68
N HIS A 11 12.59 -12.34 -9.21
CA HIS A 11 12.77 -13.06 -7.94
C HIS A 11 12.15 -12.28 -6.77
N PHE A 12 12.40 -10.98 -6.68
CA PHE A 12 11.83 -10.16 -5.61
C PHE A 12 10.30 -10.08 -5.68
N GLY A 13 9.74 -9.89 -6.88
CA GLY A 13 8.28 -9.88 -7.08
C GLY A 13 7.63 -11.22 -6.74
N ILE A 14 8.22 -12.34 -7.16
CA ILE A 14 7.73 -13.68 -6.86
C ILE A 14 7.83 -13.97 -5.35
N SER A 15 8.91 -13.57 -4.69
CA SER A 15 9.09 -13.73 -3.24
C SER A 15 8.02 -12.99 -2.45
N LEU A 16 7.65 -11.77 -2.89
CA LEU A 16 6.60 -10.98 -2.25
C LEU A 16 5.22 -11.62 -2.40
N ILE A 17 4.91 -12.16 -3.58
CA ILE A 17 3.66 -12.91 -3.82
C ILE A 17 3.64 -14.18 -3.00
N SER A 18 4.75 -14.93 -2.93
CA SER A 18 4.86 -16.15 -2.14
C SER A 18 4.66 -15.88 -0.65
N PHE A 19 5.27 -14.81 -0.14
CA PHE A 19 5.05 -14.35 1.23
C PHE A 19 3.57 -14.03 1.50
N ALA A 20 2.93 -13.27 0.62
CA ALA A 20 1.51 -12.95 0.75
C ALA A 20 0.63 -14.20 0.71
N ALA A 21 0.92 -15.16 -0.16
CA ALA A 21 0.17 -16.43 -0.26
C ALA A 21 0.28 -17.25 1.03
N VAL A 22 1.48 -17.39 1.60
CA VAL A 22 1.68 -18.09 2.88
C VAL A 22 0.98 -17.37 4.03
N LEU A 23 1.09 -16.04 4.09
CA LEU A 23 0.39 -15.24 5.09
C LEU A 23 -1.13 -15.41 5.01
N LEU A 24 -1.71 -15.31 3.80
CA LEU A 24 -3.14 -15.50 3.61
C LEU A 24 -3.60 -16.91 3.99
N LEU A 25 -2.83 -17.94 3.61
CA LEU A 25 -3.12 -19.32 4.01
C LEU A 25 -3.12 -19.47 5.53
N THR A 26 -2.13 -18.88 6.21
CA THR A 26 -2.03 -18.89 7.67
C THR A 26 -3.25 -18.21 8.30
N LEU A 27 -3.64 -17.02 7.83
CA LEU A 27 -4.80 -16.30 8.34
C LEU A 27 -6.10 -17.08 8.13
N LEU A 28 -6.22 -17.83 7.03
CA LEU A 28 -7.36 -18.70 6.74
C LEU A 28 -7.42 -19.92 7.66
N ILE A 29 -6.29 -20.58 7.90
CA ILE A 29 -6.21 -21.73 8.80
C ILE A 29 -6.59 -21.34 10.23
N PHE A 30 -6.13 -20.19 10.72
CA PHE A 30 -6.47 -19.67 12.05
C PHE A 30 -7.86 -19.01 12.12
N GLU A 31 -8.65 -19.06 11.04
CA GLU A 31 -10.02 -18.54 10.98
C GLU A 31 -10.14 -17.07 11.47
N VAL A 32 -9.14 -16.26 11.17
CA VAL A 32 -9.11 -14.84 11.58
C VAL A 32 -10.36 -14.10 11.08
N ASP A 33 -10.86 -14.47 9.92
CA ASP A 33 -12.08 -13.93 9.32
C ASP A 33 -13.32 -14.11 10.21
N LYS A 34 -13.42 -15.23 10.93
CA LYS A 34 -14.55 -15.48 11.86
C LYS A 34 -14.47 -14.57 13.09
N LYS A 35 -13.25 -14.32 13.60
CA LYS A 35 -13.04 -13.45 14.78
C LYS A 35 -13.45 -12.01 14.51
N PHE A 36 -13.34 -11.54 13.27
CA PHE A 36 -13.63 -10.17 12.88
C PHE A 36 -14.96 -10.00 12.13
N SER A 37 -15.83 -11.02 12.09
CA SER A 37 -17.08 -10.99 11.33
C SER A 37 -16.90 -10.60 9.86
N ALA A 38 -15.80 -11.01 9.26
CA ALA A 38 -15.41 -10.62 7.89
C ALA A 38 -16.43 -11.08 6.83
N THR A 39 -17.22 -12.09 7.14
CA THR A 39 -18.27 -12.63 6.24
C THR A 39 -19.47 -11.70 6.07
N SER A 40 -19.68 -10.76 6.99
CA SER A 40 -20.79 -9.77 6.97
C SER A 40 -20.38 -8.44 6.31
N LEU A 41 -19.14 -8.30 5.86
CA LEU A 41 -18.61 -7.08 5.28
C LEU A 41 -19.35 -6.66 4.00
N GLN A 42 -19.64 -5.38 3.89
CA GLN A 42 -20.18 -4.75 2.68
C GLN A 42 -19.25 -3.64 2.23
N LEU A 43 -18.65 -3.81 1.06
CA LEU A 43 -17.75 -2.83 0.47
C LEU A 43 -18.44 -2.09 -0.68
N ASP A 44 -18.36 -0.76 -0.65
CA ASP A 44 -18.78 0.10 -1.75
C ASP A 44 -17.78 0.03 -2.93
N GLY A 45 -18.18 0.62 -4.06
CA GLY A 45 -17.33 0.64 -5.26
C GLY A 45 -16.05 1.43 -5.07
N GLN A 46 -16.09 2.50 -4.26
CA GLN A 46 -14.94 3.37 -4.02
C GLN A 46 -13.89 2.67 -3.17
N MET A 47 -14.29 1.98 -2.10
CA MET A 47 -13.37 1.20 -1.26
C MET A 47 -12.72 0.08 -2.07
N ARG A 48 -13.48 -0.61 -2.93
CA ARG A 48 -12.93 -1.62 -3.84
C ARG A 48 -11.89 -1.02 -4.79
N PHE A 49 -12.17 0.15 -5.36
CA PHE A 49 -11.23 0.87 -6.21
C PHE A 49 -9.92 1.17 -5.46
N HIS A 50 -10.00 1.65 -4.20
CA HIS A 50 -8.82 1.87 -3.39
C HIS A 50 -8.03 0.56 -3.17
N ILE A 51 -8.70 -0.53 -2.80
CA ILE A 51 -8.03 -1.82 -2.54
C ILE A 51 -7.33 -2.34 -3.80
N TYR A 52 -8.04 -2.44 -4.93
CA TYR A 52 -7.45 -2.96 -6.17
C TYR A 52 -6.36 -2.03 -6.73
N GLY A 53 -6.63 -0.74 -6.76
CA GLY A 53 -5.68 0.23 -7.30
C GLY A 53 -4.40 0.31 -6.48
N ILE A 54 -4.50 0.38 -5.15
CA ILE A 54 -3.34 0.48 -4.25
C ILE A 54 -2.49 -0.79 -4.31
N ILE A 55 -3.07 -1.98 -4.35
CA ILE A 55 -2.25 -3.21 -4.41
C ILE A 55 -1.50 -3.33 -5.75
N ILE A 56 -2.13 -2.98 -6.85
CA ILE A 56 -1.47 -2.97 -8.17
C ILE A 56 -0.37 -1.92 -8.18
N TYR A 57 -0.67 -0.71 -7.71
CA TYR A 57 0.29 0.38 -7.70
C TYR A 57 1.45 0.13 -6.72
N SER A 58 1.20 -0.47 -5.54
CA SER A 58 2.27 -0.86 -4.61
C SER A 58 3.24 -1.86 -5.24
N TYR A 59 2.73 -2.80 -6.03
CA TYR A 59 3.56 -3.73 -6.78
C TYR A 59 4.47 -3.00 -7.78
N LEU A 60 3.94 -2.01 -8.50
CA LEU A 60 4.73 -1.16 -9.40
C LEU A 60 5.80 -0.36 -8.63
N VAL A 61 5.45 0.22 -7.46
CA VAL A 61 6.41 0.96 -6.61
C VAL A 61 7.54 0.05 -6.15
N VAL A 62 7.25 -1.20 -5.78
CA VAL A 62 8.28 -2.20 -5.43
C VAL A 62 9.25 -2.43 -6.58
N TYR A 63 8.76 -2.53 -7.82
CA TYR A 63 9.63 -2.67 -8.99
C TYR A 63 10.51 -1.43 -9.24
N THR A 64 10.00 -0.22 -9.00
CA THR A 64 10.84 0.99 -9.07
C THR A 64 11.95 0.96 -8.02
N GLY A 65 11.68 0.46 -6.81
CA GLY A 65 12.68 0.26 -5.76
C GLY A 65 13.74 -0.80 -6.14
N ALA A 66 13.32 -1.91 -6.73
CA ALA A 66 14.21 -2.91 -7.27
C ALA A 66 15.11 -2.30 -8.38
N LEU A 67 14.56 -1.44 -9.24
CA LEU A 67 15.31 -0.72 -10.25
C LEU A 67 16.41 0.17 -9.64
N VAL A 68 16.08 0.95 -8.59
CA VAL A 68 17.06 1.76 -7.85
C VAL A 68 18.22 0.89 -7.36
N ARG A 69 17.94 -0.26 -6.79
CA ARG A 69 18.96 -1.18 -6.27
C ARG A 69 19.84 -1.76 -7.38
N HIS A 70 19.21 -2.18 -8.47
CA HIS A 70 19.92 -2.83 -9.58
C HIS A 70 20.75 -1.89 -10.44
N THR A 71 20.37 -0.62 -10.53
CA THR A 71 21.15 0.39 -11.27
C THR A 71 22.24 1.03 -10.42
N ASN A 72 22.43 0.58 -9.16
CA ASN A 72 23.31 1.23 -8.20
C ASN A 72 22.95 2.71 -7.94
N ALA A 73 21.68 3.07 -8.10
CA ALA A 73 21.18 4.43 -7.93
C ALA A 73 20.82 4.76 -6.46
N SER A 74 21.03 3.83 -5.51
CA SER A 74 20.57 3.97 -4.13
C SER A 74 21.12 5.19 -3.39
N LEU A 75 22.30 5.68 -3.78
CA LEU A 75 22.94 6.88 -3.20
C LEU A 75 23.13 8.01 -4.22
N ALA A 76 22.48 7.94 -5.38
CA ALA A 76 22.60 8.97 -6.40
C ALA A 76 22.09 10.35 -5.94
N CYS A 77 21.10 10.37 -5.05
CA CYS A 77 20.56 11.57 -4.42
C CYS A 77 20.94 11.62 -2.94
N PRO A 78 21.96 12.40 -2.54
CA PRO A 78 22.48 12.41 -1.16
C PRO A 78 21.58 13.12 -0.16
N SER A 79 20.60 13.91 -0.62
CA SER A 79 19.64 14.60 0.25
C SER A 79 18.24 13.99 0.16
N TRP A 80 17.38 14.36 1.10
CA TRP A 80 15.99 13.94 1.17
C TRP A 80 15.11 15.13 1.65
N PRO A 81 13.91 15.34 1.13
CA PRO A 81 13.19 14.56 0.09
C PRO A 81 13.70 14.79 -1.33
N LEU A 82 14.36 15.89 -1.62
CA LEU A 82 14.89 16.25 -2.92
C LEU A 82 16.26 15.59 -3.18
N CYS A 83 16.69 15.58 -4.46
CA CYS A 83 17.92 14.92 -4.87
C CYS A 83 19.19 15.64 -4.37
N ALA A 84 19.20 16.97 -4.42
CA ALA A 84 20.29 17.79 -3.94
C ALA A 84 19.78 19.09 -3.30
N LYS A 85 20.55 19.66 -2.34
CA LYS A 85 20.15 20.91 -1.67
C LYS A 85 20.13 22.12 -2.60
N SER A 86 20.96 22.10 -3.66
CA SER A 86 21.14 23.22 -4.59
C SER A 86 20.27 23.18 -5.83
N ARG A 87 19.55 22.08 -6.08
CA ARG A 87 18.73 21.92 -7.30
C ARG A 87 17.53 21.01 -7.04
N LEU A 88 16.41 21.40 -7.65
CA LEU A 88 15.13 20.70 -7.52
C LEU A 88 15.07 19.44 -8.41
N LEU A 89 15.68 19.51 -9.61
CA LEU A 89 15.56 18.45 -10.61
C LEU A 89 16.81 17.60 -10.69
N PRO A 90 16.66 16.29 -10.89
CA PRO A 90 17.75 15.37 -11.22
C PRO A 90 18.38 15.75 -12.57
N VAL A 91 19.67 15.45 -12.75
CA VAL A 91 20.39 15.69 -14.01
C VAL A 91 20.88 14.37 -14.61
N GLN A 92 21.37 13.45 -13.77
CA GLN A 92 21.90 12.18 -14.21
C GLN A 92 20.85 11.07 -14.22
N PHE A 93 21.04 10.05 -15.05
CA PHE A 93 20.12 8.91 -15.13
C PHE A 93 19.84 8.24 -13.78
N HIS A 94 20.87 8.01 -12.96
CA HIS A 94 20.72 7.38 -11.64
C HIS A 94 19.95 8.25 -10.66
N GLU A 95 20.08 9.57 -10.73
CA GLU A 95 19.30 10.51 -9.94
C GLU A 95 17.81 10.45 -10.34
N TRP A 96 17.52 10.36 -11.64
CA TRP A 96 16.14 10.20 -12.14
C TRP A 96 15.51 8.88 -11.69
N VAL A 97 16.27 7.78 -11.70
CA VAL A 97 15.80 6.48 -11.23
C VAL A 97 15.43 6.55 -9.74
N GLN A 98 16.30 7.12 -8.90
CA GLN A 98 16.04 7.23 -7.47
C GLN A 98 14.91 8.21 -7.16
N MET A 99 14.87 9.37 -7.83
CA MET A 99 13.79 10.35 -7.64
C MET A 99 12.46 9.83 -8.16
N GLY A 100 12.44 9.09 -9.26
CA GLY A 100 11.25 8.43 -9.77
C GLY A 100 10.65 7.46 -8.76
N HIS A 101 11.47 6.66 -8.06
CA HIS A 101 11.01 5.82 -6.97
C HIS A 101 10.44 6.64 -5.80
N ARG A 102 11.10 7.73 -5.39
CA ARG A 102 10.60 8.62 -4.32
C ARG A 102 9.24 9.24 -4.68
N LEU A 103 9.07 9.68 -5.92
CA LEU A 103 7.80 10.24 -6.40
C LEU A 103 6.70 9.17 -6.43
N ALA A 104 7.00 7.97 -6.92
CA ALA A 104 6.06 6.86 -6.90
C ALA A 104 5.67 6.47 -5.47
N ALA A 105 6.63 6.48 -4.53
CA ALA A 105 6.37 6.26 -3.11
C ALA A 105 5.51 7.38 -2.49
N ALA A 106 5.73 8.65 -2.85
CA ALA A 106 4.91 9.75 -2.38
C ALA A 106 3.45 9.62 -2.83
N VAL A 107 3.21 9.24 -4.07
CA VAL A 107 1.85 9.00 -4.60
C VAL A 107 1.13 7.91 -3.83
N ILE A 108 1.79 6.77 -3.54
CA ILE A 108 1.13 5.69 -2.79
C ILE A 108 0.85 6.07 -1.34
N ILE A 109 1.72 6.85 -0.69
CA ILE A 109 1.49 7.37 0.67
C ILE A 109 0.22 8.22 0.70
N ILE A 110 0.09 9.17 -0.24
CA ILE A 110 -1.09 10.02 -0.36
C ILE A 110 -2.34 9.18 -0.62
N TRP A 111 -2.25 8.20 -1.52
CA TRP A 111 -3.39 7.35 -1.85
C TRP A 111 -3.85 6.49 -0.67
N ILE A 112 -2.92 5.89 0.08
CA ILE A 112 -3.23 5.15 1.31
C ILE A 112 -3.82 6.08 2.37
N ALA A 113 -3.34 7.31 2.51
CA ALA A 113 -3.90 8.29 3.43
C ALA A 113 -5.36 8.63 3.06
N VAL A 114 -5.66 8.86 1.79
CA VAL A 114 -7.02 9.09 1.29
C VAL A 114 -7.92 7.88 1.57
N ALA A 115 -7.45 6.66 1.29
CA ALA A 115 -8.20 5.43 1.58
C ALA A 115 -8.44 5.25 3.09
N THR A 116 -7.47 5.62 3.93
CA THR A 116 -7.61 5.58 5.39
C THR A 116 -8.65 6.58 5.88
N VAL A 117 -8.65 7.82 5.34
CA VAL A 117 -9.69 8.82 5.66
C VAL A 117 -11.08 8.32 5.23
N HIS A 118 -11.18 7.72 4.04
CA HIS A 118 -12.42 7.11 3.57
C HIS A 118 -12.89 6.00 4.51
N ALA A 119 -11.99 5.10 4.92
CA ALA A 119 -12.29 4.04 5.89
C ALA A 119 -12.72 4.60 7.25
N ALA A 120 -12.05 5.65 7.74
CA ALA A 120 -12.39 6.28 9.00
C ALA A 120 -13.76 6.98 9.00
N ARG A 121 -14.26 7.41 7.84
CA ARG A 121 -15.58 8.05 7.71
C ARG A 121 -16.72 7.04 7.57
N TYR A 122 -16.50 5.97 6.81
CA TYR A 122 -17.59 5.09 6.36
C TYR A 122 -17.53 3.66 6.89
N TYR A 123 -16.39 3.25 7.51
CA TYR A 123 -16.13 1.86 7.91
C TYR A 123 -15.72 1.71 9.38
N ARG A 124 -16.03 2.68 10.24
CA ARG A 124 -15.71 2.61 11.69
C ARG A 124 -16.31 1.39 12.38
N GLU A 125 -17.49 0.98 11.98
CA GLU A 125 -18.19 -0.18 12.53
C GLU A 125 -17.70 -1.51 11.92
N GLN A 126 -16.81 -1.46 10.96
CA GLN A 126 -16.20 -2.63 10.33
C GLN A 126 -14.70 -2.67 10.69
N PRO A 127 -14.34 -3.23 11.86
CA PRO A 127 -13.01 -3.07 12.44
C PRO A 127 -11.90 -3.59 11.54
N VAL A 128 -12.15 -4.64 10.76
CA VAL A 128 -11.15 -5.22 9.84
C VAL A 128 -10.74 -4.22 8.76
N ILE A 129 -11.70 -3.51 8.16
CA ILE A 129 -11.41 -2.50 7.13
C ILE A 129 -10.78 -1.26 7.78
N TYR A 130 -11.36 -0.79 8.88
CA TYR A 130 -10.88 0.39 9.59
C TYR A 130 -9.42 0.23 10.06
N TYR A 131 -9.12 -0.82 10.83
CA TYR A 131 -7.77 -1.07 11.33
C TYR A 131 -6.82 -1.52 10.23
N GLY A 132 -7.29 -2.25 9.22
CA GLY A 132 -6.49 -2.63 8.07
C GLY A 132 -5.90 -1.40 7.36
N TRP A 133 -6.68 -0.34 7.15
CA TRP A 133 -6.19 0.90 6.55
C TRP A 133 -5.30 1.72 7.51
N ILE A 134 -5.59 1.76 8.81
CA ILE A 134 -4.72 2.41 9.79
C ILE A 134 -3.34 1.74 9.83
N ILE A 135 -3.31 0.41 9.89
CA ILE A 135 -2.06 -0.35 9.88
C ILE A 135 -1.30 -0.12 8.56
N SER A 136 -2.00 -0.10 7.41
CA SER A 136 -1.40 0.20 6.12
C SER A 136 -0.77 1.60 6.09
N LEU A 137 -1.43 2.60 6.67
CA LEU A 137 -0.90 3.96 6.78
C LEU A 137 0.35 4.00 7.66
N LEU A 138 0.33 3.36 8.83
CA LEU A 138 1.49 3.30 9.72
C LEU A 138 2.68 2.60 9.06
N LEU A 139 2.43 1.49 8.36
CA LEU A 139 3.47 0.74 7.65
C LEU A 139 4.07 1.54 6.49
N VAL A 140 3.26 2.26 5.70
CA VAL A 140 3.80 3.08 4.61
C VAL A 140 4.57 4.30 5.12
N LEU A 141 4.19 4.87 6.26
CA LEU A 141 4.98 5.92 6.91
C LEU A 141 6.30 5.39 7.46
N ALA A 142 6.31 4.21 8.10
CA ALA A 142 7.53 3.52 8.51
C ALA A 142 8.44 3.21 7.30
N GLN A 143 7.83 2.84 6.17
CA GLN A 143 8.52 2.62 4.89
C GLN A 143 9.20 3.90 4.37
N MET A 144 8.51 5.04 4.46
CA MET A 144 9.07 6.35 4.10
C MET A 144 10.27 6.70 4.98
N VAL A 145 10.12 6.57 6.29
CA VAL A 145 11.19 6.88 7.27
C VAL A 145 12.41 5.99 7.03
N THR A 146 12.21 4.66 6.94
CA THR A 146 13.32 3.74 6.69
C THR A 146 13.98 3.96 5.34
N GLY A 147 13.20 4.33 4.31
CA GLY A 147 13.74 4.68 3.00
C GLY A 147 14.62 5.93 3.02
N ALA A 148 14.27 6.95 3.81
CA ALA A 148 15.11 8.12 4.05
C ALA A 148 16.38 7.74 4.82
N LEU A 149 16.24 6.93 5.88
CA LEU A 149 17.36 6.46 6.69
C LEU A 149 18.34 5.59 5.90
N VAL A 150 17.90 4.79 4.94
CA VAL A 150 18.79 4.02 4.06
C VAL A 150 19.77 4.94 3.31
N VAL A 151 19.31 6.13 2.89
CA VAL A 151 20.18 7.11 2.21
C VAL A 151 21.11 7.77 3.23
N PHE A 152 20.62 8.24 4.37
CA PHE A 152 21.42 8.94 5.38
C PHE A 152 22.46 8.05 6.07
N THR A 153 22.21 6.76 6.14
CA THR A 153 23.12 5.77 6.75
C THR A 153 23.98 5.03 5.72
N GLU A 154 24.01 5.54 4.47
CA GLU A 154 24.82 4.98 3.38
C GLU A 154 24.62 3.47 3.19
N LEU A 155 23.35 3.04 3.13
CA LEU A 155 22.96 1.65 2.94
C LEU A 155 23.25 0.73 4.14
N ASN A 156 23.12 1.23 5.37
CA ASN A 156 23.23 0.36 6.54
C ASN A 156 22.35 -0.89 6.39
N LEU A 157 22.95 -2.06 6.65
CA LEU A 157 22.30 -3.35 6.41
C LEU A 157 21.00 -3.51 7.20
N TYR A 158 21.00 -3.17 8.50
CA TYR A 158 19.82 -3.35 9.35
C TYR A 158 18.66 -2.44 8.93
N ILE A 159 18.95 -1.21 8.52
CA ILE A 159 17.94 -0.27 8.04
C ILE A 159 17.40 -0.71 6.68
N SER A 160 18.25 -1.21 5.80
CA SER A 160 17.83 -1.78 4.51
C SER A 160 16.94 -3.01 4.69
N LEU A 161 17.25 -3.87 5.67
CA LEU A 161 16.42 -5.03 6.02
C LEU A 161 15.08 -4.60 6.64
N ALA A 162 15.08 -3.58 7.52
CA ALA A 162 13.85 -3.02 8.08
C ALA A 162 12.95 -2.43 6.99
N HIS A 163 13.52 -1.72 6.00
CA HIS A 163 12.80 -1.21 4.85
C HIS A 163 12.16 -2.35 4.04
N ALA A 164 12.89 -3.44 3.78
CA ALA A 164 12.36 -4.63 3.12
C ALA A 164 11.28 -5.35 3.95
N PHE A 165 11.43 -5.39 5.25
CA PHE A 165 10.46 -5.97 6.17
C PHE A 165 9.12 -5.19 6.17
N PHE A 166 9.17 -3.87 6.29
CA PHE A 166 7.95 -3.06 6.32
C PHE A 166 7.16 -3.14 5.01
N ILE A 167 7.83 -3.18 3.84
CA ILE A 167 7.09 -3.37 2.57
C ILE A 167 6.45 -4.75 2.50
N SER A 168 7.08 -5.79 3.03
CA SER A 168 6.50 -7.13 3.08
C SER A 168 5.25 -7.16 3.96
N CYS A 169 5.31 -6.54 5.15
CA CYS A 169 4.15 -6.40 6.04
C CYS A 169 3.01 -5.60 5.38
N LEU A 170 3.33 -4.47 4.75
CA LEU A 170 2.35 -3.64 4.05
C LEU A 170 1.66 -4.45 2.94
N PHE A 171 2.44 -5.15 2.12
CA PHE A 171 1.88 -5.98 1.05
C PHE A 171 1.02 -7.12 1.60
N GLY A 172 1.39 -7.71 2.74
CA GLY A 172 0.58 -8.70 3.44
C GLY A 172 -0.78 -8.16 3.87
N VAL A 173 -0.82 -6.98 4.51
CA VAL A 173 -2.08 -6.34 4.92
C VAL A 173 -2.95 -5.99 3.70
N LEU A 174 -2.37 -5.41 2.66
CA LEU A 174 -3.09 -5.07 1.42
C LEU A 174 -3.61 -6.33 0.72
N SER A 175 -2.87 -7.43 0.73
CA SER A 175 -3.31 -8.73 0.19
C SER A 175 -4.49 -9.30 0.98
N TYR A 176 -4.51 -9.12 2.29
CA TYR A 176 -5.65 -9.50 3.12
C TYR A 176 -6.90 -8.66 2.81
N LEU A 177 -6.74 -7.33 2.70
CA LEU A 177 -7.84 -6.46 2.26
C LEU A 177 -8.36 -6.83 0.87
N LEU A 178 -7.45 -7.22 -0.06
CA LEU A 178 -7.84 -7.72 -1.37
C LEU A 178 -8.65 -9.01 -1.28
N LEU A 179 -8.23 -9.97 -0.45
CA LEU A 179 -8.97 -11.22 -0.22
C LEU A 179 -10.39 -10.93 0.27
N LEU A 180 -10.54 -10.00 1.22
CA LEU A 180 -11.84 -9.57 1.73
C LEU A 180 -12.68 -8.94 0.61
N ALA A 181 -12.10 -8.06 -0.19
CA ALA A 181 -12.80 -7.42 -1.31
C ALA A 181 -13.27 -8.43 -2.38
N LEU A 182 -12.52 -9.50 -2.60
CA LEU A 182 -12.92 -10.57 -3.51
C LEU A 182 -14.07 -11.43 -2.97
N ARG A 183 -14.14 -11.62 -1.65
CA ARG A 183 -15.15 -12.47 -0.99
C ARG A 183 -16.45 -11.75 -0.66
N THR A 184 -16.40 -10.43 -0.45
CA THR A 184 -17.57 -9.64 -0.08
C THR A 184 -18.47 -9.33 -1.28
N ARG A 185 -19.81 -9.31 -1.04
CA ARG A 185 -20.77 -8.86 -2.05
C ARG A 185 -20.70 -7.34 -2.24
N ARG A 186 -20.97 -6.86 -3.45
CA ARG A 186 -21.12 -5.41 -3.68
C ARG A 186 -22.34 -4.90 -2.91
N ARG A 187 -22.17 -3.81 -2.18
CA ARG A 187 -23.28 -3.06 -1.60
C ARG A 187 -24.06 -2.44 -2.76
N PRO A 188 -25.39 -2.69 -2.91
CA PRO A 188 -26.18 -2.03 -3.94
C PRO A 188 -26.17 -0.51 -3.72
N ALA A 189 -26.00 0.27 -4.79
CA ALA A 189 -25.94 1.73 -4.73
C ALA A 189 -27.25 2.41 -4.22
N THR A 190 -28.33 1.65 -4.14
CA THR A 190 -29.69 2.12 -3.78
C THR A 190 -29.94 2.36 -2.29
N ALA A 191 -29.04 1.99 -1.39
CA ALA A 191 -29.30 2.15 0.05
C ALA A 191 -28.95 3.56 0.58
N ALA A 192 -28.16 4.35 -0.14
CA ALA A 192 -27.78 5.71 0.29
C ALA A 192 -28.82 6.79 -0.09
N GLY A 193 -29.69 6.52 -1.06
CA GLY A 193 -30.70 7.48 -1.52
C GLY A 193 -32.06 7.39 -0.81
N ARG A 194 -32.41 6.23 -0.23
CA ARG A 194 -33.74 6.05 0.38
C ARG A 194 -33.92 6.65 1.76
N SER A 195 -32.87 6.84 2.53
CA SER A 195 -32.97 7.42 3.88
C SER A 195 -33.27 8.94 3.88
N VAL A 196 -33.11 9.62 2.75
CA VAL A 196 -33.40 11.07 2.62
C VAL A 196 -34.82 11.31 2.08
N GLU A 197 -35.36 10.39 1.27
CA GLU A 197 -36.71 10.54 0.71
C GLU A 197 -37.82 10.12 1.70
N ASP A 198 -37.56 9.13 2.56
CA ASP A 198 -38.55 8.67 3.58
C ASP A 198 -38.73 9.68 4.72
N THR A 199 -37.76 10.57 4.98
CA THR A 199 -37.90 11.64 5.97
C THR A 199 -38.65 12.87 5.43
N ALA A 200 -38.73 13.03 4.11
CA ALA A 200 -39.42 14.15 3.46
C ALA A 200 -40.91 13.90 3.19
N SER A 201 -41.39 12.66 3.32
CA SER A 201 -42.75 12.25 2.99
C SER A 201 -43.60 11.85 4.20
N ALA A 202 -43.15 12.10 5.45
CA ALA A 202 -43.98 11.86 6.63
C ALA A 202 -45.06 12.95 6.75
N PRO A 203 -46.36 12.59 6.70
CA PRO A 203 -47.44 13.57 6.86
C PRO A 203 -47.47 14.07 8.31
N LEU A 204 -47.44 15.39 8.47
CA LEU A 204 -47.69 16.08 9.73
C LEU A 204 -49.10 15.72 10.23
N LYS A 205 -49.18 15.01 11.34
CA LYS A 205 -50.37 14.85 12.15
C LYS A 205 -50.35 15.78 13.35
#